data_926e5faf7d2ceec8c48d30cdf0d06dc3
#
_entry.id   926e5faf7d2ceec8c48d30cdf0d06dc3
#
_cell.length_a   1.000
_cell.length_b   1.000
_cell.length_c   1.000
_cell.angle_alpha   90.00
_cell.angle_beta   90.00
_cell.angle_gamma   90.00
#
_symmetry.space_group_name_H-M   'P 1'
#
loop_
_entity.id
_entity.type
_entity.pdbx_description
1 polymer ?
#
loop_
_entity_poly.entity_id
_entity_poly.type
_entity_poly.pdbx_seq_one_letter_code
_entity_poly.pdbx_strand_id
1 'polypeptide(L)'
;MSDKDTKEKGKKKKTKAKGDVAATEPTLDKPAKEDAPAKQADAATEASDDAVGVAPAAQASAPQIGIQSQYVKDLSFENPGAPGSLVGSTEPPDIQVNVEVQARALQTDSYEVALHITASGKNGDTTLFMLDLTYGAVCRVVGVPKDSIQPVLLVECPRLLFPFARRVLSDATRDGGFPPLMLNPIDFLSLYRQQQQSQSAAADKPAANA
;
A
#
# COMPACT_ATOMS: atom_id res chain seq x y z
N MET A 1 62.80 39.08 -14.68
CA MET A 1 63.70 38.53 -13.65
C MET A 1 62.90 37.54 -12.90
N SER A 2 63.18 36.45 -13.25
CA SER A 2 63.72 35.14 -12.80
C SER A 2 62.60 34.29 -12.27
N ASP A 3 62.15 33.28 -13.01
CA ASP A 3 62.64 31.91 -13.12
C ASP A 3 62.68 31.16 -11.77
N LYS A 4 61.86 30.13 -11.65
CA LYS A 4 62.40 28.76 -11.46
C LYS A 4 61.29 27.71 -11.49
N ASP A 5 61.38 26.93 -12.57
CA ASP A 5 60.95 25.53 -12.66
C ASP A 5 61.29 24.71 -11.42
N THR A 6 60.41 23.78 -11.07
CA THR A 6 60.84 22.52 -10.56
C THR A 6 59.87 21.42 -10.98
N LYS A 7 60.32 20.61 -11.88
CA LYS A 7 59.79 19.39 -12.46
C LYS A 7 60.25 18.23 -11.55
N GLU A 8 59.33 17.44 -11.06
CA GLU A 8 59.71 16.12 -10.59
C GLU A 8 58.75 15.04 -11.02
N LYS A 9 59.36 14.08 -11.68
CA LYS A 9 58.83 12.81 -12.19
C LYS A 9 58.81 11.76 -11.06
N GLY A 10 57.89 10.86 -11.15
CA GLY A 10 58.02 9.50 -10.55
C GLY A 10 56.68 8.91 -10.19
N LYS A 11 56.27 7.81 -10.57
CA LYS A 11 56.76 6.56 -11.06
C LYS A 11 55.56 5.59 -11.06
N LYS A 12 55.30 4.99 -12.19
CA LYS A 12 54.40 3.84 -12.34
C LYS A 12 54.73 2.74 -11.34
N LYS A 13 53.72 2.18 -10.67
CA LYS A 13 53.80 0.80 -10.18
C LYS A 13 52.53 0.05 -10.52
N LYS A 14 52.68 -0.81 -11.47
CA LYS A 14 51.74 -1.80 -11.97
C LYS A 14 51.89 -3.04 -11.07
N THR A 15 50.85 -3.44 -10.37
CA THR A 15 50.81 -4.77 -9.79
C THR A 15 49.54 -5.47 -10.25
N LYS A 16 49.80 -6.51 -10.99
CA LYS A 16 48.90 -7.53 -11.53
C LYS A 16 48.78 -8.60 -10.45
N ALA A 17 47.57 -8.84 -9.95
CA ALA A 17 47.30 -10.06 -9.21
C ALA A 17 46.07 -10.70 -9.80
N LYS A 18 46.31 -11.84 -10.36
CA LYS A 18 45.43 -12.86 -10.89
C LYS A 18 44.96 -13.68 -9.68
N GLY A 19 43.66 -13.85 -9.52
CA GLY A 19 43.08 -14.73 -8.52
C GLY A 19 41.81 -15.35 -9.09
N ASP A 20 41.99 -16.53 -9.67
CA ASP A 20 40.94 -17.50 -9.93
C ASP A 20 40.26 -17.86 -8.64
N VAL A 21 38.94 -17.80 -8.61
CA VAL A 21 38.14 -18.58 -7.65
C VAL A 21 36.94 -19.17 -8.36
N ALA A 22 36.97 -20.50 -8.33
CA ALA A 22 36.06 -21.45 -8.93
C ALA A 22 34.57 -21.23 -8.60
N ALA A 23 33.78 -21.48 -9.60
CA ALA A 23 32.36 -21.76 -9.52
C ALA A 23 32.12 -23.00 -8.64
N THR A 24 31.23 -22.87 -7.67
CA THR A 24 30.65 -24.02 -6.98
C THR A 24 29.14 -23.91 -7.12
N GLU A 25 28.58 -24.71 -8.00
CA GLU A 25 27.17 -25.00 -8.08
C GLU A 25 26.73 -25.84 -6.88
N PRO A 26 25.62 -25.64 -6.23
CA PRO A 26 24.99 -26.63 -5.37
C PRO A 26 24.01 -27.49 -6.18
N THR A 27 24.35 -28.76 -6.24
CA THR A 27 23.54 -29.89 -6.69
C THR A 27 22.21 -29.98 -5.97
N LEU A 28 21.16 -30.16 -6.77
CA LEU A 28 19.85 -30.64 -6.38
C LEU A 28 19.92 -32.06 -5.84
N ASP A 29 19.57 -32.23 -4.60
CA ASP A 29 19.34 -33.56 -4.02
C ASP A 29 17.82 -33.80 -3.94
N LYS A 30 17.39 -34.91 -4.52
CA LYS A 30 16.04 -35.39 -4.65
C LYS A 30 15.88 -36.55 -3.68
N PRO A 31 14.96 -36.53 -2.71
CA PRO A 31 14.66 -37.76 -1.98
C PRO A 31 13.56 -38.58 -2.64
N ALA A 32 13.79 -39.86 -2.52
CA ALA A 32 13.10 -40.99 -3.07
C ALA A 32 11.70 -41.23 -2.47
N LYS A 33 10.94 -41.99 -3.28
CA LYS A 33 9.70 -42.71 -2.92
C LYS A 33 9.96 -43.81 -1.91
N GLU A 34 8.98 -44.01 -1.01
CA GLU A 34 8.56 -45.29 -0.46
C GLU A 34 7.18 -45.08 0.19
N ASP A 35 6.21 -45.67 -0.25
CA ASP A 35 5.53 -46.96 -0.19
C ASP A 35 4.36 -46.94 0.80
N ALA A 36 3.16 -47.15 0.25
CA ALA A 36 2.00 -47.64 0.97
C ALA A 36 2.15 -49.15 1.19
N PRO A 37 1.48 -49.81 2.14
CA PRO A 37 0.13 -50.30 1.85
C PRO A 37 -0.85 -50.46 3.03
N ALA A 38 -2.14 -50.34 2.70
CA ALA A 38 -3.29 -51.21 2.89
C ALA A 38 -3.65 -51.80 4.26
N LYS A 39 -4.90 -51.70 4.58
CA LYS A 39 -5.97 -52.70 4.77
C LYS A 39 -6.82 -52.54 6.05
N GLN A 40 -8.09 -52.28 5.81
CA GLN A 40 -9.31 -53.03 6.22
C GLN A 40 -9.58 -53.25 7.71
N ALA A 41 -10.76 -52.78 8.15
CA ALA A 41 -11.86 -53.68 8.50
C ALA A 41 -13.13 -52.90 8.87
N ASP A 42 -14.20 -53.33 8.22
CA ASP A 42 -15.61 -53.35 8.55
C ASP A 42 -16.02 -53.25 10.02
N ALA A 43 -17.06 -52.49 10.26
CA ALA A 43 -18.21 -52.91 11.08
C ALA A 43 -19.42 -52.02 10.80
N ALA A 44 -20.41 -52.61 10.16
CA ALA A 44 -21.76 -52.11 10.05
C ALA A 44 -22.45 -52.15 11.42
N THR A 45 -23.25 -51.14 11.72
CA THR A 45 -24.41 -51.25 12.59
C THR A 45 -25.49 -50.31 12.11
N GLU A 46 -26.63 -50.93 11.85
CA GLU A 46 -27.84 -50.35 11.27
C GLU A 46 -28.63 -49.48 12.26
N ALA A 47 -29.36 -48.54 11.64
CA ALA A 47 -30.71 -48.07 11.92
C ALA A 47 -31.03 -47.34 13.25
N SER A 48 -31.41 -46.10 13.10
CA SER A 48 -32.78 -45.69 13.45
C SER A 48 -33.12 -44.34 12.81
N ASP A 49 -34.19 -44.43 12.11
CA ASP A 49 -35.07 -43.43 11.54
C ASP A 49 -35.58 -42.49 12.63
N ASP A 50 -35.35 -41.17 12.47
CA ASP A 50 -36.27 -40.16 12.94
C ASP A 50 -36.07 -38.89 12.11
N ALA A 51 -36.88 -38.76 11.07
CA ALA A 51 -36.95 -37.62 10.20
C ALA A 51 -37.63 -36.44 10.92
N VAL A 52 -36.86 -35.58 11.54
CA VAL A 52 -37.31 -34.25 11.82
C VAL A 52 -36.72 -33.35 10.75
N GLY A 53 -37.53 -33.02 9.76
CA GLY A 53 -37.24 -32.05 8.72
C GLY A 53 -36.99 -30.65 9.31
N VAL A 54 -35.76 -30.38 9.71
CA VAL A 54 -35.29 -29.02 9.91
C VAL A 54 -34.88 -28.51 8.53
N ALA A 55 -35.77 -27.71 7.92
CA ALA A 55 -35.40 -26.91 6.77
C ALA A 55 -34.07 -26.19 7.09
N PRO A 56 -33.08 -26.24 6.20
CA PRO A 56 -31.86 -25.44 6.41
C PRO A 56 -32.28 -23.97 6.47
N ALA A 57 -32.35 -23.44 7.70
CA ALA A 57 -32.34 -21.99 7.86
C ALA A 57 -31.17 -21.48 7.02
N ALA A 58 -31.47 -20.62 6.04
CA ALA A 58 -30.45 -19.94 5.24
C ALA A 58 -29.49 -19.31 6.24
N GLN A 59 -28.35 -19.96 6.44
CA GLN A 59 -27.28 -19.40 7.24
C GLN A 59 -26.87 -18.13 6.54
N ALA A 60 -27.28 -16.98 7.09
CA ALA A 60 -26.79 -15.69 6.65
C ALA A 60 -25.26 -15.80 6.70
N SER A 61 -24.64 -15.88 5.53
CA SER A 61 -23.18 -15.97 5.43
C SER A 61 -22.59 -14.80 6.19
N ALA A 62 -21.63 -15.09 7.08
CA ALA A 62 -20.95 -14.04 7.83
C ALA A 62 -20.44 -12.93 6.86
N PRO A 63 -20.49 -11.67 7.28
CA PRO A 63 -20.00 -10.57 6.46
C PRO A 63 -18.58 -10.85 5.99
N GLN A 64 -18.35 -10.76 4.68
CA GLN A 64 -17.04 -11.01 4.09
C GLN A 64 -16.60 -9.81 3.26
N ILE A 65 -15.37 -9.37 3.50
CA ILE A 65 -14.70 -8.32 2.74
C ILE A 65 -13.48 -8.96 2.09
N GLY A 66 -13.39 -8.90 0.78
CA GLY A 66 -12.26 -9.42 0.00
C GLY A 66 -11.72 -8.36 -0.94
N ILE A 67 -10.40 -8.22 -1.01
CA ILE A 67 -9.72 -7.41 -2.02
C ILE A 67 -9.47 -8.31 -3.23
N GLN A 68 -10.07 -7.99 -4.37
CA GLN A 68 -9.90 -8.74 -5.63
C GLN A 68 -8.66 -8.28 -6.38
N SER A 69 -8.42 -6.98 -6.42
CA SER A 69 -7.24 -6.36 -7.03
C SER A 69 -6.94 -5.04 -6.36
N GLN A 70 -5.68 -4.63 -6.41
CA GLN A 70 -5.23 -3.32 -5.95
C GLN A 70 -4.18 -2.77 -6.91
N TYR A 71 -4.16 -1.45 -7.10
CA TYR A 71 -3.37 -0.80 -8.13
C TYR A 71 -3.11 0.66 -7.81
N VAL A 72 -2.01 1.19 -8.36
CA VAL A 72 -1.81 2.63 -8.46
C VAL A 72 -2.66 3.13 -9.62
N LYS A 73 -3.61 4.02 -9.33
CA LYS A 73 -4.49 4.62 -10.33
C LYS A 73 -3.86 5.87 -10.93
N ASP A 74 -3.21 6.66 -10.07
CA ASP A 74 -2.46 7.84 -10.44
C ASP A 74 -1.32 8.06 -9.46
N LEU A 75 -0.17 8.54 -9.96
CA LEU A 75 0.97 8.92 -9.13
C LEU A 75 1.72 10.06 -9.82
N SER A 76 1.82 11.19 -9.15
CA SER A 76 2.74 12.25 -9.53
C SER A 76 3.70 12.58 -8.39
N PHE A 77 4.95 12.85 -8.75
CA PHE A 77 5.96 13.35 -7.85
C PHE A 77 6.70 14.49 -8.50
N GLU A 78 6.78 15.63 -7.84
CA GLU A 78 7.41 16.85 -8.35
C GLU A 78 8.46 17.34 -7.37
N ASN A 79 9.63 17.66 -7.89
CA ASN A 79 10.71 18.34 -7.17
C ASN A 79 11.10 19.61 -7.94
N PRO A 80 10.37 20.73 -7.75
CA PRO A 80 10.55 21.93 -8.54
C PRO A 80 11.91 22.62 -8.32
N GLY A 81 12.55 22.36 -7.19
CA GLY A 81 13.83 22.92 -6.83
C GLY A 81 15.06 22.09 -7.20
N ALA A 82 14.87 20.92 -7.86
CA ALA A 82 15.99 20.06 -8.20
C ALA A 82 16.94 20.72 -9.22
N PRO A 83 18.27 20.50 -9.10
CA PRO A 83 18.99 19.72 -8.10
C PRO A 83 19.26 20.50 -6.79
N GLY A 84 18.98 21.79 -6.74
CA GLY A 84 19.30 22.66 -5.60
C GLY A 84 18.62 22.24 -4.28
N SER A 85 17.40 21.75 -4.35
CA SER A 85 16.63 21.24 -3.20
C SER A 85 17.25 20.02 -2.54
N LEU A 86 18.14 19.31 -3.24
CA LEU A 86 18.83 18.12 -2.74
C LEU A 86 20.19 18.42 -2.12
N VAL A 87 20.69 19.64 -2.32
CA VAL A 87 22.02 20.07 -1.86
C VAL A 87 21.84 21.22 -0.88
N GLY A 88 22.17 21.02 0.39
CA GLY A 88 22.38 22.13 1.33
C GLY A 88 21.27 22.41 2.32
N SER A 89 20.17 21.69 2.39
CA SER A 89 19.22 21.83 3.49
C SER A 89 19.59 20.91 4.65
N THR A 90 19.98 21.52 5.78
CA THR A 90 20.26 20.80 7.04
C THR A 90 19.00 20.69 7.90
N GLU A 91 17.97 21.43 7.59
CA GLU A 91 16.73 21.42 8.36
C GLU A 91 15.71 20.43 7.78
N PRO A 92 15.04 19.65 8.64
CA PRO A 92 13.98 18.77 8.20
C PRO A 92 12.81 19.60 7.61
N PRO A 93 12.23 19.17 6.48
CA PRO A 93 11.10 19.87 5.89
C PRO A 93 9.84 19.76 6.76
N ASP A 94 9.02 20.81 6.71
CA ASP A 94 7.64 20.74 7.19
C ASP A 94 6.80 19.93 6.19
N ILE A 95 6.23 18.83 6.70
CA ILE A 95 5.46 17.89 5.89
C ILE A 95 3.97 18.08 6.14
N GLN A 96 3.24 18.39 5.08
CA GLN A 96 1.79 18.45 5.09
C GLN A 96 1.23 17.26 4.31
N VAL A 97 0.26 16.56 4.91
CA VAL A 97 -0.38 15.40 4.30
C VAL A 97 -1.89 15.53 4.41
N ASN A 98 -2.59 15.28 3.30
CA ASN A 98 -4.04 15.15 3.27
C ASN A 98 -4.41 13.77 2.74
N VAL A 99 -5.47 13.16 3.30
CA VAL A 99 -5.96 11.84 2.91
C VAL A 99 -7.45 11.87 2.75
N GLU A 100 -7.91 11.45 1.58
CA GLU A 100 -9.32 11.33 1.24
C GLU A 100 -9.64 9.91 0.80
N VAL A 101 -10.85 9.45 1.13
CA VAL A 101 -11.35 8.14 0.75
C VAL A 101 -12.56 8.30 -0.14
N GLN A 102 -12.56 7.62 -1.28
CA GLN A 102 -13.68 7.58 -2.20
C GLN A 102 -14.07 6.13 -2.45
N ALA A 103 -15.38 5.89 -2.57
CA ALA A 103 -15.91 4.58 -2.91
C ALA A 103 -16.99 4.73 -3.98
N ARG A 104 -16.99 3.82 -4.96
CA ARG A 104 -18.04 3.74 -5.98
C ARG A 104 -18.43 2.29 -6.26
N ALA A 105 -19.69 2.06 -6.51
CA ALA A 105 -20.20 0.76 -6.95
C ALA A 105 -19.73 0.48 -8.39
N LEU A 106 -19.27 -0.74 -8.65
CA LEU A 106 -18.92 -1.23 -9.98
C LEU A 106 -19.98 -2.22 -10.49
N GLN A 107 -20.28 -3.23 -9.71
CA GLN A 107 -21.26 -4.29 -9.98
C GLN A 107 -21.88 -4.73 -8.65
N THR A 108 -22.77 -5.73 -8.73
CA THR A 108 -23.33 -6.36 -7.52
C THR A 108 -22.19 -6.82 -6.61
N ASP A 109 -22.22 -6.40 -5.34
CA ASP A 109 -21.25 -6.71 -4.30
C ASP A 109 -19.78 -6.33 -4.61
N SER A 110 -19.52 -5.59 -5.69
CA SER A 110 -18.18 -5.15 -6.09
C SER A 110 -18.10 -3.63 -6.12
N TYR A 111 -17.09 -3.09 -5.46
CA TYR A 111 -16.88 -1.66 -5.26
C TYR A 111 -15.42 -1.29 -5.55
N GLU A 112 -15.22 -0.17 -6.21
CA GLU A 112 -13.89 0.47 -6.19
C GLU A 112 -13.78 1.34 -4.94
N VAL A 113 -12.71 1.16 -4.20
CA VAL A 113 -12.30 2.04 -3.11
C VAL A 113 -10.97 2.66 -3.48
N ALA A 114 -10.87 3.97 -3.41
CA ALA A 114 -9.66 4.73 -3.73
C ALA A 114 -9.23 5.58 -2.54
N LEU A 115 -7.95 5.50 -2.22
CA LEU A 115 -7.24 6.40 -1.31
C LEU A 115 -6.56 7.46 -2.15
N HIS A 116 -6.95 8.71 -1.97
CA HIS A 116 -6.25 9.86 -2.54
C HIS A 116 -5.42 10.50 -1.44
N ILE A 117 -4.10 10.53 -1.63
CA ILE A 117 -3.14 11.02 -0.66
C ILE A 117 -2.27 12.08 -1.32
N THR A 118 -2.36 13.31 -0.82
CA THR A 118 -1.46 14.37 -1.23
C THR A 118 -0.46 14.65 -0.11
N ALA A 119 0.79 14.85 -0.46
CA ALA A 119 1.85 15.20 0.46
C ALA A 119 2.71 16.33 -0.12
N SER A 120 3.12 17.27 0.70
CA SER A 120 4.08 18.29 0.32
C SER A 120 5.10 18.51 1.42
N GLY A 121 6.36 18.70 1.03
CA GLY A 121 7.44 19.08 1.93
C GLY A 121 7.88 20.50 1.62
N LYS A 122 7.97 21.35 2.64
CA LYS A 122 8.38 22.75 2.52
C LYS A 122 9.51 23.08 3.48
N ASN A 123 10.37 24.02 3.08
CA ASN A 123 11.32 24.68 3.97
C ASN A 123 11.06 26.20 3.90
N GLY A 124 10.41 26.73 4.94
CA GLY A 124 9.83 28.06 4.90
C GLY A 124 8.83 28.21 3.76
N ASP A 125 9.02 29.19 2.88
CA ASP A 125 8.15 29.41 1.73
C ASP A 125 8.51 28.57 0.49
N THR A 126 9.62 27.81 0.55
CA THR A 126 10.12 27.03 -0.56
C THR A 126 9.53 25.62 -0.54
N THR A 127 8.82 25.25 -1.60
CA THR A 127 8.36 23.88 -1.80
C THR A 127 9.51 23.02 -2.29
N LEU A 128 9.83 21.97 -1.52
CA LEU A 128 10.87 21.00 -1.84
C LEU A 128 10.34 19.90 -2.74
N PHE A 129 9.19 19.34 -2.38
CA PHE A 129 8.51 18.33 -3.19
C PHE A 129 6.99 18.41 -3.03
N MET A 130 6.31 17.93 -4.04
CA MET A 130 4.87 17.65 -4.02
C MET A 130 4.66 16.23 -4.52
N LEU A 131 3.70 15.53 -3.90
CA LEU A 131 3.33 14.18 -4.26
C LEU A 131 1.81 14.05 -4.23
N ASP A 132 1.26 13.47 -5.27
CA ASP A 132 -0.15 13.10 -5.39
C ASP A 132 -0.24 11.62 -5.75
N LEU A 133 -0.95 10.85 -4.94
CA LEU A 133 -1.17 9.43 -5.14
C LEU A 133 -2.64 9.10 -5.04
N THR A 134 -3.18 8.47 -6.07
CA THR A 134 -4.46 7.77 -6.01
C THR A 134 -4.21 6.25 -6.05
N TYR A 135 -4.42 5.59 -4.92
CA TYR A 135 -4.26 4.14 -4.78
C TYR A 135 -5.63 3.47 -4.70
N GLY A 136 -5.96 2.62 -5.64
CA GLY A 136 -7.26 1.99 -5.79
C GLY A 136 -7.27 0.49 -5.49
N ALA A 137 -8.44 -0.02 -5.14
CA ALA A 137 -8.71 -1.45 -5.09
C ALA A 137 -10.14 -1.76 -5.52
N VAL A 138 -10.34 -2.95 -6.06
CA VAL A 138 -11.66 -3.55 -6.23
C VAL A 138 -11.93 -4.44 -5.03
N CYS A 139 -12.93 -4.03 -4.23
CA CYS A 139 -13.34 -4.72 -3.03
C CYS A 139 -14.66 -5.47 -3.30
N ARG A 140 -14.74 -6.71 -2.86
CA ARG A 140 -15.99 -7.48 -2.81
C ARG A 140 -16.51 -7.48 -1.38
N VAL A 141 -17.80 -7.11 -1.23
CA VAL A 141 -18.47 -7.04 0.08
C VAL A 141 -19.74 -7.86 0.00
N VAL A 142 -19.79 -8.98 0.75
CA VAL A 142 -20.89 -9.94 0.73
C VAL A 142 -21.44 -10.12 2.14
N GLY A 143 -22.75 -10.29 2.26
CA GLY A 143 -23.40 -10.55 3.55
C GLY A 143 -23.44 -9.37 4.51
N VAL A 144 -23.20 -8.15 4.02
CA VAL A 144 -23.26 -6.91 4.79
C VAL A 144 -24.60 -6.21 4.55
N PRO A 145 -25.32 -5.79 5.60
CA PRO A 145 -26.52 -4.99 5.47
C PRO A 145 -26.26 -3.70 4.69
N LYS A 146 -27.23 -3.23 3.88
CA LYS A 146 -27.06 -2.05 3.02
C LYS A 146 -26.59 -0.80 3.78
N ASP A 147 -27.13 -0.60 4.99
CA ASP A 147 -26.77 0.56 5.82
C ASP A 147 -25.33 0.50 6.36
N SER A 148 -24.74 -0.70 6.39
CA SER A 148 -23.38 -0.93 6.85
C SER A 148 -22.36 -0.98 5.72
N ILE A 149 -22.76 -0.97 4.45
CA ILE A 149 -21.85 -1.04 3.31
C ILE A 149 -20.95 0.21 3.26
N GLN A 150 -21.52 1.40 3.43
CA GLN A 150 -20.77 2.66 3.37
C GLN A 150 -19.65 2.74 4.42
N PRO A 151 -19.90 2.49 5.72
CA PRO A 151 -18.80 2.44 6.70
C PRO A 151 -17.76 1.36 6.39
N VAL A 152 -18.16 0.19 5.88
CA VAL A 152 -17.22 -0.85 5.48
C VAL A 152 -16.30 -0.35 4.36
N LEU A 153 -16.85 0.27 3.33
CA LEU A 153 -16.08 0.78 2.19
C LEU A 153 -15.18 1.97 2.56
N LEU A 154 -15.58 2.83 3.48
CA LEU A 154 -14.86 4.05 3.83
C LEU A 154 -13.96 3.91 5.07
N VAL A 155 -14.07 2.81 5.81
CA VAL A 155 -13.25 2.55 7.00
C VAL A 155 -12.44 1.27 6.87
N GLU A 156 -13.11 0.11 6.66
CA GLU A 156 -12.40 -1.17 6.69
C GLU A 156 -11.55 -1.41 5.43
N CYS A 157 -12.09 -1.12 4.24
CA CYS A 157 -11.32 -1.26 3.00
C CYS A 157 -10.06 -0.36 2.99
N PRO A 158 -10.14 0.94 3.32
CA PRO A 158 -8.97 1.80 3.40
C PRO A 158 -7.90 1.32 4.40
N ARG A 159 -8.30 0.76 5.53
CA ARG A 159 -7.38 0.16 6.49
C ARG A 159 -6.53 -0.94 5.87
N LEU A 160 -7.13 -1.76 5.01
CA LEU A 160 -6.43 -2.83 4.30
C LEU A 160 -5.52 -2.30 3.18
N LEU A 161 -5.87 -1.18 2.56
CA LEU A 161 -5.12 -0.58 1.44
C LEU A 161 -3.96 0.31 1.90
N PHE A 162 -4.12 0.98 3.03
CA PHE A 162 -3.20 2.00 3.50
C PHE A 162 -1.73 1.55 3.60
N PRO A 163 -1.39 0.34 4.10
CA PRO A 163 -0.01 -0.12 4.14
C PRO A 163 0.69 -0.14 2.77
N PHE A 164 -0.07 -0.46 1.72
CA PHE A 164 0.45 -0.51 0.35
C PHE A 164 0.59 0.89 -0.25
N ALA A 165 -0.40 1.76 -0.05
CA ALA A 165 -0.32 3.17 -0.45
C ALA A 165 0.85 3.87 0.24
N ARG A 166 1.03 3.67 1.56
CA ARG A 166 2.16 4.18 2.34
C ARG A 166 3.51 3.74 1.77
N ARG A 167 3.63 2.50 1.31
CA ARG A 167 4.84 2.02 0.66
C ARG A 167 5.14 2.80 -0.62
N VAL A 168 4.14 3.00 -1.48
CA VAL A 168 4.31 3.77 -2.73
C VAL A 168 4.79 5.20 -2.44
N LEU A 169 4.21 5.87 -1.44
CA LEU A 169 4.65 7.20 -1.01
C LEU A 169 6.10 7.22 -0.54
N SER A 170 6.47 6.25 0.28
CA SER A 170 7.83 6.10 0.81
C SER A 170 8.85 5.84 -0.32
N ASP A 171 8.50 4.99 -1.29
CA ASP A 171 9.35 4.70 -2.43
C ASP A 171 9.49 5.93 -3.33
N ALA A 172 8.40 6.62 -3.66
CA ALA A 172 8.42 7.82 -4.50
C ALA A 172 9.26 8.96 -3.91
N THR A 173 9.14 9.23 -2.60
CA THR A 173 9.95 10.26 -1.94
C THR A 173 11.43 9.90 -1.91
N ARG A 174 11.75 8.63 -1.63
CA ARG A 174 13.14 8.14 -1.67
C ARG A 174 13.75 8.25 -3.06
N ASP A 175 13.01 7.84 -4.09
CA ASP A 175 13.48 7.91 -5.48
C ASP A 175 13.57 9.36 -5.96
N GLY A 176 12.79 10.27 -5.37
CA GLY A 176 12.91 11.72 -5.54
C GLY A 176 14.11 12.36 -4.85
N GLY A 177 14.94 11.59 -4.14
CA GLY A 177 16.16 12.06 -3.45
C GLY A 177 15.93 12.58 -2.04
N PHE A 178 14.74 12.38 -1.46
CA PHE A 178 14.41 12.79 -0.10
C PHE A 178 14.40 11.58 0.87
N PRO A 179 14.44 11.83 2.19
CA PRO A 179 14.16 10.77 3.15
C PRO A 179 12.78 10.15 2.90
N PRO A 180 12.65 8.81 3.06
CA PRO A 180 11.38 8.13 2.82
C PRO A 180 10.26 8.71 3.70
N LEU A 181 9.15 9.10 3.12
CA LEU A 181 7.99 9.63 3.86
C LEU A 181 7.24 8.46 4.54
N MET A 182 7.37 8.38 5.85
CA MET A 182 6.76 7.35 6.66
C MET A 182 5.51 7.90 7.37
N LEU A 183 4.33 7.66 6.80
CA LEU A 183 3.08 8.08 7.40
C LEU A 183 2.74 7.24 8.64
N ASN A 184 2.23 7.89 9.68
CA ASN A 184 1.65 7.18 10.82
C ASN A 184 0.34 6.48 10.42
N PRO A 185 -0.08 5.42 11.14
CA PRO A 185 -1.39 4.82 10.95
C PRO A 185 -2.50 5.87 11.06
N ILE A 186 -3.47 5.78 10.14
CA ILE A 186 -4.59 6.73 10.04
C ILE A 186 -5.82 6.12 10.70
N ASP A 187 -6.53 6.92 11.49
CA ASP A 187 -7.86 6.57 12.00
C ASP A 187 -8.94 6.90 10.96
N PHE A 188 -9.21 5.93 10.09
CA PHE A 188 -10.24 6.06 9.06
C PHE A 188 -11.66 6.21 9.63
N LEU A 189 -11.92 5.73 10.84
CA LEU A 189 -13.22 5.91 11.47
C LEU A 189 -13.45 7.38 11.85
N SER A 190 -12.43 8.02 12.39
CA SER A 190 -12.47 9.45 12.69
C SER A 190 -12.60 10.29 11.43
N LEU A 191 -11.86 9.96 10.36
CA LEU A 191 -12.01 10.61 9.04
C LEU A 191 -13.43 10.47 8.49
N TYR A 192 -13.99 9.26 8.53
CA TYR A 192 -15.36 9.01 8.09
C TYR A 192 -16.38 9.85 8.84
N ARG A 193 -16.28 9.93 10.18
CA ARG A 193 -17.16 10.74 11.02
C ARG A 193 -17.04 12.23 10.69
N GLN A 194 -15.83 12.72 10.49
CA GLN A 194 -15.57 14.11 10.12
C GLN A 194 -16.19 14.45 8.75
N GLN A 195 -16.03 13.55 7.78
CA GLN A 195 -16.62 13.70 6.45
C GLN A 195 -18.16 13.73 6.48
N GLN A 196 -18.78 12.88 7.30
CA GLN A 196 -20.23 12.87 7.53
C GLN A 196 -20.70 14.19 8.13
N GLN A 197 -20.00 14.72 9.13
CA GLN A 197 -20.33 16.02 9.76
C GLN A 197 -20.20 17.18 8.76
N SER A 198 -19.19 17.18 7.93
CA SER A 198 -18.97 18.21 6.92
C SER A 198 -20.06 18.19 5.84
N GLN A 199 -20.52 17.00 5.44
CA GLN A 199 -21.62 16.84 4.47
C GLN A 199 -22.96 17.30 5.04
N SER A 200 -23.27 16.97 6.30
CA SER A 200 -24.49 17.41 6.95
C SER A 200 -24.53 18.95 7.13
N ALA A 201 -23.40 19.54 7.52
CA ALA A 201 -23.27 20.99 7.66
C ALA A 201 -23.39 21.74 6.31
N ALA A 202 -22.93 21.12 5.21
CA ALA A 202 -23.08 21.69 3.88
C ALA A 202 -24.51 21.59 3.34
N ALA A 203 -25.27 20.55 3.72
CA ALA A 203 -26.66 20.35 3.34
C ALA A 203 -27.62 21.29 4.09
N ASP A 204 -27.23 21.75 5.28
CA ASP A 204 -28.06 22.64 6.13
C ASP A 204 -27.82 24.14 5.86
N LYS A 205 -26.99 24.48 4.88
CA LYS A 205 -26.74 25.87 4.49
C LYS A 205 -27.82 26.29 3.48
N PRO A 206 -28.77 27.15 3.86
CA PRO A 206 -29.84 27.61 2.94
C PRO A 206 -29.15 28.31 1.75
N ALA A 207 -29.60 27.96 0.55
CA ALA A 207 -29.20 28.67 -0.66
C ALA A 207 -29.60 30.14 -0.46
N ALA A 208 -28.66 31.03 -0.23
CA ALA A 208 -28.89 32.45 -0.23
C ALA A 208 -29.28 32.82 -1.66
N ASN A 209 -30.59 33.06 -1.84
CA ASN A 209 -31.15 33.63 -3.05
C ASN A 209 -30.46 34.97 -3.36
N ALA A 210 -29.82 35.01 -4.51
CA ALA A 210 -29.52 36.26 -5.21
C ALA A 210 -30.69 36.64 -6.08
#